data_372f428baf4fa05001dfa2270b156b30
#
_entry.id   372f428baf4fa05001dfa2270b156b30
#
_cell.length_a   1.000
_cell.length_b   1.000
_cell.length_c   1.000
_cell.angle_alpha   90.00
_cell.angle_beta   90.00
_cell.angle_gamma   90.00
#
_symmetry.space_group_name_H-M   'P 1'
#
loop_
_entity.id
_entity.type
_entity.pdbx_description
1 polymer ?
#
loop_
_entity_poly.entity_id
_entity_poly.type
_entity_poly.pdbx_seq_one_letter_code
_entity_poly.pdbx_strand_id
1 'polypeptide(L)'
;MSIIADDNDFEKPKVEKKNPVVKPEAVDCDKNFENCIRPKSFDTYIGQSALKDTLKITIKAAQKREKPLDHLLFYGPPGLGKTTLAGVIAQEMGVDIKITSAPALERPRDIIGILMSLQGGEILFIDEIHRLNKVAEEILYPAMEDFYLDMTTGKSQTVKTLRVPLPKFTLIGATTKAGELSGPLRDRFGIIHRLEFYTDEELAQVIKRTAGILEIEIDEKGALAIARRSRGTPRIANRLVKRVSDYALVKHDGKITEDIANKSLDILKIDEFGLDTTDRSLLKLIIEKYEGGPVGIETIAAAIGEDVRTIEDVCEPFLLQAGLLQRTPRGRKVSPAGYRHLGYNTGKFNSNQQTLF
;
A
#
# COMPACT_ATOMS: atom_id res chain seq x y z
N MET A 1 17.34 55.95 29.06
CA MET A 1 17.90 54.62 29.41
C MET A 1 16.77 53.60 29.26
N SER A 2 16.67 52.98 28.10
CA SER A 2 15.67 51.96 27.78
C SER A 2 16.39 50.61 27.79
N ILE A 3 15.90 49.74 28.65
CA ILE A 3 16.39 48.38 28.81
C ILE A 3 15.70 47.53 27.74
N ILE A 4 16.48 46.96 26.82
CA ILE A 4 16.05 45.97 25.83
C ILE A 4 16.07 44.62 26.53
N ALA A 5 14.93 43.94 26.58
CA ALA A 5 14.84 42.56 27.05
C ALA A 5 15.13 41.63 25.86
N ASP A 6 16.13 40.77 25.99
CA ASP A 6 16.45 39.67 25.08
C ASP A 6 15.42 38.57 25.31
N ASP A 7 14.58 38.30 24.27
CA ASP A 7 13.75 37.12 24.18
C ASP A 7 14.62 35.93 23.76
N ASN A 8 15.01 35.11 24.73
CA ASN A 8 15.62 33.80 24.49
C ASN A 8 14.50 32.82 24.10
N ASP A 9 14.32 32.66 22.80
CA ASP A 9 13.52 31.54 22.22
C ASP A 9 14.23 30.22 22.53
N PHE A 10 13.76 29.53 23.58
CA PHE A 10 14.04 28.12 23.78
C PHE A 10 13.27 27.31 22.72
N GLU A 11 13.93 27.03 21.59
CA GLU A 11 13.46 26.00 20.66
C GLU A 11 13.35 24.67 21.41
N LYS A 12 12.10 24.20 21.61
CA LYS A 12 11.84 22.84 22.09
C LYS A 12 12.43 21.85 21.08
N PRO A 13 13.19 20.83 21.50
CA PRO A 13 13.73 19.85 20.59
C PRO A 13 12.58 19.18 19.84
N LYS A 14 12.60 19.26 18.51
CA LYS A 14 11.69 18.50 17.63
C LYS A 14 11.91 17.01 17.88
N VAL A 15 10.97 16.36 18.54
CA VAL A 15 10.94 14.90 18.68
C VAL A 15 10.82 14.33 17.27
N GLU A 16 11.90 13.80 16.73
CA GLU A 16 11.87 13.04 15.49
C GLU A 16 10.92 11.84 15.66
N LYS A 17 9.75 11.91 15.03
CA LYS A 17 8.83 10.77 14.95
C LYS A 17 9.53 9.66 14.18
N LYS A 18 10.07 8.66 14.87
CA LYS A 18 10.64 7.46 14.27
C LYS A 18 9.52 6.75 13.50
N ASN A 19 9.61 6.76 12.18
CA ASN A 19 8.65 6.04 11.33
C ASN A 19 8.73 4.54 11.65
N PRO A 20 7.61 3.89 12.00
CA PRO A 20 7.61 2.47 12.31
C PRO A 20 7.94 1.64 11.08
N VAL A 21 8.81 0.64 11.26
CA VAL A 21 9.34 -0.22 10.19
C VAL A 21 8.24 -1.04 9.50
N VAL A 22 7.17 -1.34 10.19
CA VAL A 22 6.07 -2.19 9.70
C VAL A 22 4.87 -1.42 9.12
N LYS A 23 4.94 -0.09 9.04
CA LYS A 23 3.90 0.68 8.33
C LYS A 23 4.04 0.48 6.82
N PRO A 24 2.97 0.18 6.08
CA PRO A 24 3.03 -0.06 4.64
C PRO A 24 3.17 1.23 3.80
N GLU A 25 3.22 2.41 4.42
CA GLU A 25 3.42 3.69 3.74
C GLU A 25 4.87 3.89 3.32
N ALA A 26 5.08 4.46 2.12
CA ALA A 26 6.42 4.75 1.61
C ALA A 26 7.03 5.95 2.33
N VAL A 27 8.26 5.80 2.83
CA VAL A 27 9.07 6.87 3.36
C VAL A 27 10.03 7.35 2.28
N ASP A 28 10.31 8.65 2.18
CA ASP A 28 11.11 9.21 1.08
C ASP A 28 12.52 8.61 0.95
N CYS A 29 13.16 8.23 2.05
CA CYS A 29 14.46 7.55 2.03
C CYS A 29 14.40 6.11 1.47
N ASP A 30 13.21 5.50 1.41
CA ASP A 30 13.02 4.12 0.91
C ASP A 30 12.75 4.08 -0.60
N LYS A 31 12.37 5.20 -1.24
CA LYS A 31 12.00 5.24 -2.68
C LYS A 31 13.13 4.80 -3.61
N ASN A 32 14.35 5.25 -3.36
CA ASN A 32 15.52 4.86 -4.16
C ASN A 32 15.84 3.37 -3.97
N PHE A 33 15.74 2.88 -2.75
CA PHE A 33 15.91 1.46 -2.41
C PHE A 33 14.83 0.60 -3.06
N GLU A 34 13.54 0.99 -2.93
CA GLU A 34 12.43 0.26 -3.56
C GLU A 34 12.59 0.16 -5.09
N ASN A 35 13.10 1.20 -5.75
CA ASN A 35 13.30 1.18 -7.20
C ASN A 35 14.36 0.16 -7.65
N CYS A 36 15.45 0.00 -6.90
CA CYS A 36 16.49 -0.97 -7.20
C CYS A 36 16.02 -2.42 -7.10
N ILE A 37 15.15 -2.72 -6.14
CA ILE A 37 14.66 -4.08 -5.87
C ILE A 37 13.38 -4.46 -6.62
N ARG A 38 12.77 -3.54 -7.38
CA ARG A 38 11.54 -3.83 -8.15
C ARG A 38 11.80 -4.87 -9.24
N PRO A 39 10.92 -5.91 -9.37
CA PRO A 39 10.97 -6.82 -10.51
C PRO A 39 10.68 -6.09 -11.81
N LYS A 40 11.35 -6.51 -12.89
CA LYS A 40 11.21 -5.92 -14.23
C LYS A 40 10.43 -6.80 -15.20
N SER A 41 10.13 -8.05 -14.85
CA SER A 41 9.41 -9.01 -15.70
C SER A 41 8.48 -9.87 -14.88
N PHE A 42 7.51 -10.54 -15.51
CA PHE A 42 6.66 -11.51 -14.82
C PHE A 42 7.44 -12.70 -14.25
N ASP A 43 8.58 -13.05 -14.82
CA ASP A 43 9.40 -14.17 -14.33
C ASP A 43 10.07 -13.84 -12.99
N THR A 44 10.40 -12.56 -12.79
CA THR A 44 10.97 -12.06 -11.53
C THR A 44 9.92 -11.56 -10.55
N TYR A 45 8.65 -11.43 -10.98
CA TYR A 45 7.54 -11.02 -10.14
C TYR A 45 6.95 -12.22 -9.41
N ILE A 46 7.14 -12.31 -8.10
CA ILE A 46 6.69 -13.39 -7.24
C ILE A 46 5.25 -13.12 -6.80
N GLY A 47 4.46 -14.17 -6.63
CA GLY A 47 3.06 -14.11 -6.19
C GLY A 47 2.06 -13.73 -7.27
N GLN A 48 0.79 -13.59 -6.88
CA GLN A 48 -0.35 -13.21 -7.73
C GLN A 48 -0.49 -14.10 -8.98
N SER A 49 -0.31 -15.42 -8.86
CA SER A 49 -0.16 -16.35 -9.99
C SER A 49 -1.35 -16.32 -10.95
N ALA A 50 -2.58 -16.37 -10.46
CA ALA A 50 -3.79 -16.32 -11.29
C ALA A 50 -3.90 -15.01 -12.09
N LEU A 51 -3.54 -13.88 -11.46
CA LEU A 51 -3.50 -12.58 -12.14
C LEU A 51 -2.42 -12.54 -13.22
N LYS A 52 -1.22 -13.04 -12.92
CA LYS A 52 -0.12 -13.11 -13.90
C LYS A 52 -0.52 -13.89 -15.15
N ASP A 53 -1.17 -15.04 -14.99
CA ASP A 53 -1.61 -15.86 -16.12
C ASP A 53 -2.61 -15.11 -16.99
N THR A 54 -3.59 -14.45 -16.38
CA THR A 54 -4.56 -13.61 -17.09
C THR A 54 -3.86 -12.46 -17.84
N LEU A 55 -2.94 -11.74 -17.16
CA LEU A 55 -2.22 -10.63 -17.77
C LEU A 55 -1.30 -11.09 -18.91
N LYS A 56 -0.60 -12.22 -18.78
CA LYS A 56 0.21 -12.80 -19.87
C LYS A 56 -0.61 -13.07 -21.12
N ILE A 57 -1.84 -13.58 -20.96
CA ILE A 57 -2.75 -13.84 -22.09
C ILE A 57 -3.19 -12.51 -22.74
N THR A 58 -3.64 -11.55 -21.92
CA THR A 58 -4.15 -10.26 -22.41
C THR A 58 -3.07 -9.44 -23.10
N ILE A 59 -1.85 -9.40 -22.55
CA ILE A 59 -0.69 -8.73 -23.13
C ILE A 59 -0.35 -9.34 -24.49
N LYS A 60 -0.22 -10.67 -24.58
CA LYS A 60 0.05 -11.35 -25.86
C LYS A 60 -1.04 -11.11 -26.89
N ALA A 61 -2.31 -11.03 -26.47
CA ALA A 61 -3.40 -10.72 -27.37
C ALA A 61 -3.37 -9.27 -27.87
N ALA A 62 -3.06 -8.31 -27.00
CA ALA A 62 -2.89 -6.90 -27.36
C ALA A 62 -1.73 -6.70 -28.34
N GLN A 63 -0.57 -7.33 -28.08
CA GLN A 63 0.59 -7.31 -28.96
C GLN A 63 0.28 -7.88 -30.34
N LYS A 64 -0.41 -9.04 -30.42
CA LYS A 64 -0.83 -9.63 -31.72
C LYS A 64 -1.83 -8.77 -32.52
N ARG A 65 -2.63 -7.96 -31.82
CA ARG A 65 -3.59 -7.04 -32.45
C ARG A 65 -3.00 -5.68 -32.75
N GLU A 66 -1.77 -5.40 -32.30
CA GLU A 66 -1.10 -4.08 -32.39
C GLU A 66 -1.99 -2.98 -31.78
N LYS A 67 -2.59 -3.28 -30.60
CA LYS A 67 -3.47 -2.37 -29.88
C LYS A 67 -2.98 -2.21 -28.44
N PRO A 68 -3.26 -1.06 -27.79
CA PRO A 68 -3.03 -0.93 -26.36
C PRO A 68 -3.88 -1.95 -25.59
N LEU A 69 -3.50 -2.23 -24.34
CA LEU A 69 -4.31 -3.01 -23.40
C LEU A 69 -5.59 -2.27 -23.06
N ASP A 70 -6.61 -3.02 -22.69
CA ASP A 70 -7.76 -2.45 -22.00
C ASP A 70 -7.30 -1.75 -20.71
N HIS A 71 -8.09 -0.79 -20.23
CA HIS A 71 -7.77 -0.11 -18.97
C HIS A 71 -7.87 -1.09 -17.78
N LEU A 72 -6.94 -0.99 -16.82
CA LEU A 72 -6.84 -1.90 -15.69
C LEU A 72 -7.03 -1.16 -14.36
N LEU A 73 -7.72 -1.79 -13.42
CA LEU A 73 -7.85 -1.32 -12.05
C LEU A 73 -7.31 -2.36 -11.07
N PHE A 74 -6.28 -1.98 -10.33
CA PHE A 74 -5.74 -2.81 -9.24
C PHE A 74 -6.18 -2.24 -7.90
N TYR A 75 -6.78 -3.08 -7.05
CA TYR A 75 -7.18 -2.66 -5.72
C TYR A 75 -6.74 -3.65 -4.64
N GLY A 76 -6.65 -3.17 -3.42
CA GLY A 76 -6.25 -3.97 -2.25
C GLY A 76 -5.34 -3.19 -1.31
N PRO A 77 -4.99 -3.79 -0.18
CA PRO A 77 -4.15 -3.17 0.85
C PRO A 77 -2.87 -2.52 0.32
N PRO A 78 -2.31 -1.54 1.02
CA PRO A 78 -1.06 -0.91 0.63
C PRO A 78 0.10 -1.91 0.74
N GLY A 79 1.15 -1.71 -0.07
CA GLY A 79 2.38 -2.54 -0.01
C GLY A 79 2.35 -3.86 -0.78
N LEU A 80 1.24 -4.20 -1.48
CA LEU A 80 1.09 -5.44 -2.25
C LEU A 80 1.71 -5.38 -3.66
N GLY A 81 2.28 -4.24 -4.08
CA GLY A 81 2.99 -4.14 -5.35
C GLY A 81 2.16 -3.66 -6.54
N LYS A 82 1.03 -2.92 -6.33
CA LYS A 82 0.21 -2.35 -7.41
C LYS A 82 1.02 -1.54 -8.43
N THR A 83 1.84 -0.61 -7.96
CA THR A 83 2.73 0.22 -8.79
C THR A 83 3.82 -0.60 -9.48
N THR A 84 4.36 -1.60 -8.78
CA THR A 84 5.36 -2.53 -9.33
C THR A 84 4.77 -3.35 -10.48
N LEU A 85 3.55 -3.86 -10.30
CA LEU A 85 2.86 -4.64 -11.32
C LEU A 85 2.59 -3.80 -12.59
N ALA A 86 2.20 -2.53 -12.43
CA ALA A 86 2.04 -1.62 -13.56
C ALA A 86 3.35 -1.42 -14.33
N GLY A 87 4.48 -1.30 -13.62
CA GLY A 87 5.80 -1.22 -14.26
C GLY A 87 6.19 -2.51 -15.01
N VAL A 88 5.87 -3.67 -14.43
CA VAL A 88 6.09 -4.98 -15.10
C VAL A 88 5.24 -5.07 -16.37
N ILE A 89 3.97 -4.67 -16.34
CA ILE A 89 3.09 -4.67 -17.51
C ILE A 89 3.66 -3.77 -18.63
N ALA A 90 4.15 -2.57 -18.28
CA ALA A 90 4.76 -1.66 -19.24
C ALA A 90 5.97 -2.29 -19.93
N GLN A 91 6.84 -2.92 -19.13
CA GLN A 91 8.03 -3.62 -19.63
C GLN A 91 7.66 -4.79 -20.56
N GLU A 92 6.68 -5.60 -20.17
CA GLU A 92 6.20 -6.73 -20.99
C GLU A 92 5.49 -6.28 -22.27
N MET A 93 4.84 -5.12 -22.25
CA MET A 93 4.27 -4.50 -23.45
C MET A 93 5.31 -3.82 -24.32
N GLY A 94 6.50 -3.52 -23.81
CA GLY A 94 7.55 -2.77 -24.51
C GLY A 94 7.21 -1.30 -24.70
N VAL A 95 6.48 -0.68 -23.75
CA VAL A 95 6.03 0.72 -23.80
C VAL A 95 6.46 1.48 -22.55
N ASP A 96 6.51 2.81 -22.66
CA ASP A 96 6.81 3.68 -21.54
C ASP A 96 5.62 3.81 -20.58
N ILE A 97 5.91 4.11 -19.32
CA ILE A 97 4.93 4.33 -18.27
C ILE A 97 5.10 5.71 -17.63
N LYS A 98 4.01 6.48 -17.57
CA LYS A 98 3.94 7.72 -16.79
C LYS A 98 3.23 7.43 -15.47
N ILE A 99 3.93 7.70 -14.38
CA ILE A 99 3.45 7.43 -13.03
C ILE A 99 3.06 8.74 -12.37
N THR A 100 1.82 8.81 -11.89
CA THR A 100 1.30 9.92 -11.10
C THR A 100 0.43 9.41 -9.95
N SER A 101 -0.07 10.32 -9.13
CA SER A 101 -1.03 10.00 -8.07
C SER A 101 -2.21 10.96 -8.12
N ALA A 102 -3.38 10.53 -7.69
CA ALA A 102 -4.58 11.38 -7.71
C ALA A 102 -4.39 12.71 -6.95
N PRO A 103 -3.70 12.77 -5.79
CA PRO A 103 -3.40 14.05 -5.13
C PRO A 103 -2.54 15.02 -5.96
N ALA A 104 -1.79 14.55 -6.94
CA ALA A 104 -1.01 15.41 -7.84
C ALA A 104 -1.86 15.96 -9.01
N LEU A 105 -3.09 15.50 -9.17
CA LEU A 105 -4.02 15.85 -10.24
C LEU A 105 -5.21 16.66 -9.71
N GLU A 106 -4.96 17.63 -8.82
CA GLU A 106 -6.02 18.39 -8.17
C GLU A 106 -6.74 19.37 -9.11
N ARG A 107 -6.03 19.85 -10.13
CA ARG A 107 -6.57 20.86 -11.06
C ARG A 107 -6.83 20.23 -12.43
N PRO A 108 -7.90 20.64 -13.14
CA PRO A 108 -8.20 20.15 -14.50
C PRO A 108 -7.00 20.22 -15.46
N ARG A 109 -6.20 21.28 -15.37
CA ARG A 109 -4.99 21.46 -16.20
C ARG A 109 -3.92 20.41 -15.97
N ASP A 110 -3.84 19.85 -14.74
CA ASP A 110 -2.79 18.89 -14.40
C ASP A 110 -3.08 17.55 -15.11
N ILE A 111 -4.35 17.11 -15.10
CA ILE A 111 -4.75 15.89 -15.81
C ILE A 111 -4.74 16.08 -17.35
N ILE A 112 -5.19 17.23 -17.84
CA ILE A 112 -5.11 17.56 -19.26
C ILE A 112 -3.64 17.55 -19.72
N GLY A 113 -2.75 18.18 -18.96
CA GLY A 113 -1.33 18.24 -19.29
C GLY A 113 -0.69 16.86 -19.39
N ILE A 114 -0.99 15.96 -18.45
CA ILE A 114 -0.42 14.59 -18.50
C ILE A 114 -1.00 13.79 -19.67
N LEU A 115 -2.33 13.88 -19.94
CA LEU A 115 -2.97 13.19 -21.05
C LEU A 115 -2.45 13.67 -22.41
N MET A 116 -2.26 14.97 -22.60
CA MET A 116 -1.69 15.53 -23.84
C MET A 116 -0.20 15.20 -24.02
N SER A 117 0.51 14.86 -22.97
CA SER A 117 1.91 14.47 -23.06
C SER A 117 2.13 12.99 -23.39
N LEU A 118 1.05 12.18 -23.42
CA LEU A 118 1.12 10.75 -23.74
C LEU A 118 1.49 10.52 -25.21
N GLN A 119 2.23 9.44 -25.44
CA GLN A 119 2.51 8.90 -26.76
C GLN A 119 1.63 7.67 -27.04
N GLY A 120 1.53 7.27 -28.30
CA GLY A 120 0.74 6.11 -28.68
C GLY A 120 1.25 4.82 -28.04
N GLY A 121 0.33 4.11 -27.35
CA GLY A 121 0.63 2.86 -26.65
C GLY A 121 1.15 3.00 -25.22
N GLU A 122 1.54 4.21 -24.78
CA GLU A 122 2.03 4.44 -23.42
C GLU A 122 1.00 4.05 -22.34
N ILE A 123 1.52 3.76 -21.16
CA ILE A 123 0.72 3.49 -19.96
C ILE A 123 0.72 4.72 -19.06
N LEU A 124 -0.48 5.16 -18.65
CA LEU A 124 -0.67 6.13 -17.57
C LEU A 124 -1.04 5.37 -16.30
N PHE A 125 -0.21 5.45 -15.28
CA PHE A 125 -0.50 4.89 -13.97
C PHE A 125 -0.92 6.00 -13.00
N ILE A 126 -2.10 5.85 -12.38
CA ILE A 126 -2.62 6.77 -11.36
C ILE A 126 -2.77 6.01 -10.04
N ASP A 127 -1.92 6.35 -9.07
CA ASP A 127 -2.04 5.80 -7.71
C ASP A 127 -3.13 6.53 -6.91
N GLU A 128 -3.76 5.79 -5.97
CA GLU A 128 -4.87 6.26 -5.14
C GLU A 128 -5.99 6.95 -5.94
N ILE A 129 -6.35 6.34 -7.08
CA ILE A 129 -7.28 6.91 -8.07
C ILE A 129 -8.64 7.29 -7.48
N HIS A 130 -9.08 6.67 -6.36
CA HIS A 130 -10.30 7.04 -5.63
C HIS A 130 -10.27 8.46 -5.05
N ARG A 131 -9.09 9.09 -4.98
CA ARG A 131 -8.91 10.45 -4.48
C ARG A 131 -9.00 11.52 -5.58
N LEU A 132 -9.29 11.14 -6.81
CA LEU A 132 -9.57 12.10 -7.88
C LEU A 132 -10.81 12.91 -7.52
N ASN A 133 -10.77 14.22 -7.82
CA ASN A 133 -11.97 15.03 -7.74
C ASN A 133 -12.88 14.77 -8.94
N LYS A 134 -14.17 15.10 -8.81
CA LYS A 134 -15.17 14.84 -9.86
C LYS A 134 -14.83 15.46 -11.22
N VAL A 135 -14.22 16.65 -11.23
CA VAL A 135 -13.86 17.33 -12.48
C VAL A 135 -12.75 16.56 -13.21
N ALA A 136 -11.76 16.04 -12.47
CA ALA A 136 -10.70 15.20 -13.03
C ALA A 136 -11.27 13.87 -13.56
N GLU A 137 -12.21 13.26 -12.84
CA GLU A 137 -12.90 12.05 -13.33
C GLU A 137 -13.67 12.31 -14.63
N GLU A 138 -14.44 13.43 -14.71
CA GLU A 138 -15.20 13.80 -15.91
C GLU A 138 -14.32 14.03 -17.14
N ILE A 139 -13.08 14.51 -16.96
CA ILE A 139 -12.08 14.63 -18.03
C ILE A 139 -11.56 13.25 -18.47
N LEU A 140 -11.43 12.31 -17.54
CA LEU A 140 -10.97 10.96 -17.84
C LEU A 140 -11.98 10.15 -18.66
N TYR A 141 -13.28 10.34 -18.47
CA TYR A 141 -14.29 9.52 -19.13
C TYR A 141 -14.14 9.51 -20.66
N PRO A 142 -14.21 10.65 -21.37
CA PRO A 142 -14.01 10.64 -22.83
C PRO A 142 -12.58 10.27 -23.25
N ALA A 143 -11.59 10.54 -22.41
CA ALA A 143 -10.22 10.16 -22.67
C ALA A 143 -10.01 8.64 -22.67
N MET A 144 -10.72 7.90 -21.79
CA MET A 144 -10.68 6.44 -21.69
C MET A 144 -11.51 5.75 -22.77
N GLU A 145 -12.71 6.27 -23.08
CA GLU A 145 -13.63 5.61 -24.01
C GLU A 145 -13.26 5.88 -25.48
N ASP A 146 -13.07 7.15 -25.82
CA ASP A 146 -12.99 7.59 -27.22
C ASP A 146 -11.66 8.26 -27.57
N PHE A 147 -10.73 8.34 -26.60
CA PHE A 147 -9.40 8.94 -26.79
C PHE A 147 -9.46 10.40 -27.30
N TYR A 148 -10.27 11.22 -26.66
CA TYR A 148 -10.30 12.66 -26.89
C TYR A 148 -10.50 13.45 -25.59
N LEU A 149 -10.20 14.75 -25.67
CA LEU A 149 -10.49 15.74 -24.63
C LEU A 149 -11.43 16.81 -25.18
N ASP A 150 -12.47 17.17 -24.44
CA ASP A 150 -13.29 18.33 -24.70
C ASP A 150 -12.73 19.52 -23.91
N MET A 151 -12.14 20.48 -24.64
CA MET A 151 -11.57 21.69 -24.08
C MET A 151 -12.50 22.89 -24.36
N THR A 152 -12.94 23.55 -23.31
CA THR A 152 -13.73 24.78 -23.42
C THR A 152 -12.82 25.99 -23.57
N THR A 153 -12.94 26.71 -24.70
CA THR A 153 -12.21 27.95 -24.97
C THR A 153 -13.20 29.10 -25.18
N GLY A 154 -12.90 30.29 -24.63
CA GLY A 154 -13.70 31.50 -24.80
C GLY A 154 -14.05 32.19 -23.48
N LYS A 155 -14.30 33.50 -23.57
CA LYS A 155 -14.80 34.31 -22.44
C LYS A 155 -16.31 34.56 -22.63
N SER A 156 -17.08 34.22 -21.60
CA SER A 156 -18.46 34.62 -21.26
C SER A 156 -19.57 34.55 -22.33
N GLN A 157 -19.39 34.91 -23.58
CA GLN A 157 -20.48 34.89 -24.59
C GLN A 157 -20.21 34.06 -25.84
N THR A 158 -18.98 33.53 -26.01
CA THR A 158 -18.56 32.64 -27.11
C THR A 158 -17.79 31.48 -26.58
N VAL A 159 -18.45 30.64 -25.79
CA VAL A 159 -17.87 29.38 -25.36
C VAL A 159 -17.86 28.38 -26.55
N LYS A 160 -16.68 27.99 -27.05
CA LYS A 160 -16.54 26.94 -28.05
C LYS A 160 -15.91 25.74 -27.38
N THR A 161 -16.49 24.58 -27.56
CA THR A 161 -15.87 23.31 -27.19
C THR A 161 -14.99 22.85 -28.31
N LEU A 162 -13.70 22.69 -28.05
CA LEU A 162 -12.72 22.13 -28.98
C LEU A 162 -12.45 20.68 -28.58
N ARG A 163 -12.73 19.77 -29.47
CA ARG A 163 -12.40 18.35 -29.28
C ARG A 163 -10.98 18.08 -29.77
N VAL A 164 -10.10 17.67 -28.84
CA VAL A 164 -8.70 17.38 -29.10
C VAL A 164 -8.49 15.87 -29.06
N PRO A 165 -8.04 15.23 -30.16
CA PRO A 165 -7.76 13.80 -30.14
C PRO A 165 -6.54 13.48 -29.29
N LEU A 166 -6.61 12.38 -28.55
CA LEU A 166 -5.52 11.80 -27.78
C LEU A 166 -4.93 10.57 -28.50
N PRO A 167 -3.65 10.29 -28.36
CA PRO A 167 -3.12 9.00 -28.74
C PRO A 167 -3.78 7.89 -27.92
N LYS A 168 -3.94 6.71 -28.50
CA LYS A 168 -4.46 5.55 -27.75
C LYS A 168 -3.46 5.15 -26.67
N PHE A 169 -3.92 5.02 -25.45
CA PHE A 169 -3.13 4.71 -24.27
C PHE A 169 -3.84 3.70 -23.39
N THR A 170 -3.13 3.13 -22.42
CA THR A 170 -3.72 2.30 -21.37
C THR A 170 -3.68 3.06 -20.05
N LEU A 171 -4.83 3.19 -19.38
CA LEU A 171 -4.88 3.67 -17.99
C LEU A 171 -4.81 2.48 -17.04
N ILE A 172 -3.87 2.53 -16.09
CA ILE A 172 -3.81 1.61 -14.96
C ILE A 172 -4.11 2.42 -13.70
N GLY A 173 -5.29 2.20 -13.10
CA GLY A 173 -5.66 2.78 -11.81
C GLY A 173 -5.24 1.87 -10.66
N ALA A 174 -4.76 2.46 -9.57
CA ALA A 174 -4.51 1.74 -8.31
C ALA A 174 -5.28 2.41 -7.17
N THR A 175 -5.84 1.58 -6.26
CA THR A 175 -6.57 2.09 -5.10
C THR A 175 -6.48 1.15 -3.92
N THR A 176 -6.48 1.70 -2.71
CA THR A 176 -6.67 0.95 -1.47
C THR A 176 -8.16 0.81 -1.12
N LYS A 177 -9.02 1.68 -1.66
CA LYS A 177 -10.45 1.82 -1.32
C LYS A 177 -11.33 1.72 -2.56
N ALA A 178 -11.50 0.52 -3.10
CA ALA A 178 -12.29 0.30 -4.32
C ALA A 178 -13.77 0.73 -4.19
N GLY A 179 -14.32 0.73 -2.98
CA GLY A 179 -15.69 1.17 -2.70
C GLY A 179 -15.89 2.69 -2.76
N GLU A 180 -14.81 3.49 -2.68
CA GLU A 180 -14.87 4.95 -2.80
C GLU A 180 -14.77 5.42 -4.27
N LEU A 181 -14.47 4.51 -5.21
CA LEU A 181 -14.41 4.84 -6.63
C LEU A 181 -15.84 5.01 -7.19
N SER A 182 -16.04 6.06 -7.98
CA SER A 182 -17.32 6.29 -8.64
C SER A 182 -17.70 5.15 -9.58
N GLY A 183 -18.99 4.77 -9.65
CA GLY A 183 -19.49 3.75 -10.56
C GLY A 183 -19.06 4.00 -12.01
N PRO A 184 -19.32 5.22 -12.56
CA PRO A 184 -18.95 5.56 -13.93
C PRO A 184 -17.46 5.38 -14.26
N LEU A 185 -16.56 5.73 -13.33
CA LEU A 185 -15.13 5.52 -13.56
C LEU A 185 -14.75 4.04 -13.50
N ARG A 186 -15.33 3.30 -12.56
CA ARG A 186 -15.06 1.87 -12.40
C ARG A 186 -15.49 1.05 -13.61
N ASP A 187 -16.63 1.38 -14.20
CA ASP A 187 -17.21 0.65 -15.35
C ASP A 187 -16.39 0.81 -16.64
N ARG A 188 -15.47 1.79 -16.69
CA ARG A 188 -14.54 2.01 -17.80
C ARG A 188 -13.27 1.18 -17.75
N PHE A 189 -13.05 0.46 -16.66
CA PHE A 189 -11.95 -0.50 -16.56
C PHE A 189 -12.37 -1.87 -17.08
N GLY A 190 -11.70 -2.34 -18.13
CA GLY A 190 -11.95 -3.66 -18.74
C GLY A 190 -11.46 -4.82 -17.86
N ILE A 191 -10.44 -4.58 -17.02
CA ILE A 191 -9.88 -5.56 -16.10
C ILE A 191 -9.82 -4.95 -14.70
N ILE A 192 -10.58 -5.53 -13.76
CA ILE A 192 -10.59 -5.13 -12.36
C ILE A 192 -10.08 -6.31 -11.53
N HIS A 193 -8.99 -6.11 -10.80
CA HIS A 193 -8.40 -7.20 -10.04
C HIS A 193 -7.99 -6.78 -8.63
N ARG A 194 -8.34 -7.63 -7.64
CA ARG A 194 -7.90 -7.47 -6.26
C ARG A 194 -6.55 -8.14 -6.08
N LEU A 195 -5.55 -7.40 -5.55
CA LEU A 195 -4.32 -8.01 -5.10
C LEU A 195 -4.52 -8.65 -3.73
N GLU A 196 -4.03 -9.86 -3.60
CA GLU A 196 -4.11 -10.63 -2.37
C GLU A 196 -2.81 -10.51 -1.56
N PHE A 197 -2.91 -10.82 -0.27
CA PHE A 197 -1.74 -10.93 0.57
C PHE A 197 -0.90 -12.13 0.13
N TYR A 198 0.40 -11.99 0.28
CA TYR A 198 1.37 -13.03 -0.04
C TYR A 198 1.43 -14.08 1.05
N THR A 199 1.69 -15.32 0.69
CA THR A 199 2.02 -16.38 1.65
C THR A 199 3.42 -16.17 2.22
N ASP A 200 3.72 -16.86 3.32
CA ASP A 200 5.06 -16.80 3.93
C ASP A 200 6.14 -17.35 2.98
N GLU A 201 5.80 -18.35 2.18
CA GLU A 201 6.71 -18.95 1.19
C GLU A 201 6.98 -17.99 0.02
N GLU A 202 5.96 -17.29 -0.48
CA GLU A 202 6.10 -16.27 -1.50
C GLU A 202 6.95 -15.10 -0.99
N LEU A 203 6.71 -14.64 0.25
CA LEU A 203 7.51 -13.59 0.87
C LEU A 203 8.95 -14.03 1.11
N ALA A 204 9.19 -15.28 1.52
CA ALA A 204 10.54 -15.80 1.65
C ALA A 204 11.30 -15.78 0.32
N GLN A 205 10.62 -16.06 -0.81
CA GLN A 205 11.22 -15.92 -2.14
C GLN A 205 11.52 -14.44 -2.48
N VAL A 206 10.60 -13.52 -2.16
CA VAL A 206 10.83 -12.06 -2.32
C VAL A 206 12.04 -11.62 -1.51
N ILE A 207 12.14 -12.06 -0.26
CA ILE A 207 13.25 -11.76 0.65
C ILE A 207 14.58 -12.28 0.09
N LYS A 208 14.64 -13.55 -0.35
CA LYS A 208 15.84 -14.15 -0.96
C LYS A 208 16.27 -13.39 -2.21
N ARG A 209 15.33 -13.03 -3.08
CA ARG A 209 15.60 -12.22 -4.27
C ARG A 209 16.17 -10.85 -3.89
N THR A 210 15.55 -10.17 -2.93
CA THR A 210 16.01 -8.86 -2.46
C THR A 210 17.39 -8.96 -1.81
N ALA A 211 17.64 -9.96 -0.99
CA ALA A 211 18.94 -10.23 -0.40
C ALA A 211 20.01 -10.45 -1.47
N GLY A 212 19.71 -11.21 -2.52
CA GLY A 212 20.62 -11.41 -3.65
C GLY A 212 20.96 -10.12 -4.41
N ILE A 213 19.98 -9.21 -4.61
CA ILE A 213 20.22 -7.90 -5.23
C ILE A 213 21.11 -7.01 -4.35
N LEU A 214 21.01 -7.15 -3.04
CA LEU A 214 21.76 -6.37 -2.04
C LEU A 214 23.08 -7.03 -1.63
N GLU A 215 23.41 -8.18 -2.24
CA GLU A 215 24.60 -8.97 -1.92
C GLU A 215 24.66 -9.42 -0.44
N ILE A 216 23.47 -9.69 0.15
CA ILE A 216 23.32 -10.14 1.54
C ILE A 216 23.18 -11.67 1.56
N GLU A 217 24.01 -12.35 2.34
CA GLU A 217 23.87 -13.78 2.55
C GLU A 217 22.73 -14.08 3.53
N ILE A 218 21.73 -14.84 3.11
CA ILE A 218 20.58 -15.23 3.92
C ILE A 218 20.25 -16.72 3.72
N ASP A 219 20.01 -17.43 4.82
CA ASP A 219 19.55 -18.82 4.75
C ASP A 219 18.01 -18.89 4.62
N GLU A 220 17.51 -20.09 4.33
CA GLU A 220 16.07 -20.32 4.10
C GLU A 220 15.22 -20.06 5.36
N LYS A 221 15.73 -20.45 6.52
CA LYS A 221 15.05 -20.27 7.79
C LYS A 221 15.02 -18.81 8.21
N GLY A 222 16.10 -18.06 7.98
CA GLY A 222 16.15 -16.62 8.20
C GLY A 222 15.19 -15.86 7.29
N ALA A 223 15.11 -16.23 6.01
CA ALA A 223 14.15 -15.67 5.09
C ALA A 223 12.71 -15.93 5.53
N LEU A 224 12.40 -17.15 5.98
CA LEU A 224 11.06 -17.51 6.47
C LEU A 224 10.72 -16.81 7.79
N ALA A 225 11.67 -16.64 8.71
CA ALA A 225 11.48 -15.91 9.95
C ALA A 225 11.10 -14.44 9.72
N ILE A 226 11.74 -13.79 8.73
CA ILE A 226 11.39 -12.43 8.31
C ILE A 226 10.03 -12.42 7.59
N ALA A 227 9.75 -13.40 6.72
CA ALA A 227 8.51 -13.49 5.95
C ALA A 227 7.28 -13.54 6.87
N ARG A 228 7.28 -14.39 7.88
CA ARG A 228 6.18 -14.54 8.87
C ARG A 228 5.84 -13.23 9.58
N ARG A 229 6.84 -12.37 9.81
CA ARG A 229 6.65 -11.08 10.47
C ARG A 229 6.39 -9.92 9.48
N SER A 230 6.24 -10.22 8.18
CA SER A 230 6.09 -9.23 7.10
C SER A 230 4.62 -8.89 6.77
N ARG A 231 3.66 -9.33 7.57
CA ARG A 231 2.22 -9.02 7.43
C ARG A 231 1.67 -9.31 6.02
N GLY A 232 2.15 -10.33 5.34
CA GLY A 232 1.70 -10.69 4.01
C GLY A 232 2.05 -9.65 2.91
N THR A 233 2.95 -8.70 3.16
CA THR A 233 3.24 -7.61 2.21
C THR A 233 4.71 -7.53 1.80
N PRO A 234 5.03 -7.51 0.48
CA PRO A 234 6.39 -7.38 -0.02
C PRO A 234 7.13 -6.12 0.44
N ARG A 235 6.41 -5.00 0.62
CA ARG A 235 7.02 -3.74 1.08
C ARG A 235 7.57 -3.87 2.49
N ILE A 236 6.81 -4.47 3.40
CA ILE A 236 7.27 -4.70 4.78
C ILE A 236 8.41 -5.71 4.76
N ALA A 237 8.29 -6.82 4.02
CA ALA A 237 9.34 -7.81 3.87
C ALA A 237 10.69 -7.18 3.47
N ASN A 238 10.69 -6.35 2.43
CA ASN A 238 11.89 -5.66 1.95
C ASN A 238 12.47 -4.69 2.99
N ARG A 239 11.62 -3.97 3.73
CA ARG A 239 12.07 -3.09 4.82
C ARG A 239 12.71 -3.88 5.96
N LEU A 240 12.09 -5.01 6.34
CA LEU A 240 12.63 -5.87 7.38
C LEU A 240 13.98 -6.48 6.98
N VAL A 241 14.12 -6.97 5.74
CA VAL A 241 15.42 -7.48 5.22
C VAL A 241 16.51 -6.43 5.40
N LYS A 242 16.26 -5.17 5.00
CA LYS A 242 17.21 -4.06 5.14
C LYS A 242 17.60 -3.85 6.61
N ARG A 243 16.64 -3.83 7.54
CA ARG A 243 16.91 -3.63 8.97
C ARG A 243 17.63 -4.80 9.61
N VAL A 244 17.25 -6.03 9.23
CA VAL A 244 17.93 -7.25 9.71
C VAL A 244 19.35 -7.31 9.17
N SER A 245 19.59 -6.90 7.92
CA SER A 245 20.94 -6.84 7.35
C SER A 245 21.83 -5.81 8.05
N ASP A 246 21.30 -4.62 8.38
CA ASP A 246 22.02 -3.61 9.16
C ASP A 246 22.49 -4.21 10.52
N TYR A 247 21.59 -4.96 11.18
CA TYR A 247 21.93 -5.63 12.44
C TYR A 247 22.96 -6.74 12.26
N ALA A 248 22.80 -7.60 11.24
CA ALA A 248 23.73 -8.69 10.95
C ALA A 248 25.14 -8.17 10.65
N LEU A 249 25.24 -7.07 9.89
CA LEU A 249 26.52 -6.44 9.54
C LEU A 249 27.25 -5.88 10.76
N VAL A 250 26.53 -5.27 11.71
CA VAL A 250 27.12 -4.58 12.87
C VAL A 250 27.43 -5.56 14.02
N LYS A 251 26.62 -6.57 14.22
CA LYS A 251 26.69 -7.48 15.38
C LYS A 251 27.22 -8.87 15.08
N HIS A 252 27.30 -9.23 13.79
CA HIS A 252 27.71 -10.54 13.30
C HIS A 252 28.57 -10.39 12.04
N ASP A 253 28.72 -11.45 11.27
CA ASP A 253 29.51 -11.58 10.04
C ASP A 253 28.77 -11.15 8.75
N GLY A 254 27.60 -10.50 8.88
CA GLY A 254 26.77 -10.06 7.75
C GLY A 254 25.81 -11.13 7.21
N LYS A 255 25.90 -12.39 7.69
CA LYS A 255 24.99 -13.46 7.30
C LYS A 255 23.71 -13.44 8.13
N ILE A 256 22.56 -13.58 7.47
CA ILE A 256 21.25 -13.64 8.13
C ILE A 256 20.83 -15.10 8.30
N THR A 257 20.88 -15.59 9.53
CA THR A 257 20.30 -16.86 9.96
C THR A 257 18.99 -16.65 10.72
N GLU A 258 18.24 -17.72 10.99
CA GLU A 258 17.00 -17.64 11.76
C GLU A 258 17.18 -16.94 13.12
N ASP A 259 18.26 -17.29 13.85
CA ASP A 259 18.58 -16.71 15.17
C ASP A 259 18.87 -15.19 15.06
N ILE A 260 19.67 -14.79 14.07
CA ILE A 260 19.98 -13.38 13.81
C ILE A 260 18.74 -12.60 13.39
N ALA A 261 17.91 -13.17 12.52
CA ALA A 261 16.66 -12.58 12.11
C ALA A 261 15.73 -12.33 13.32
N ASN A 262 15.54 -13.36 14.16
CA ASN A 262 14.69 -13.26 15.34
C ASN A 262 15.21 -12.22 16.34
N LYS A 263 16.50 -12.25 16.68
CA LYS A 263 17.12 -11.26 17.58
C LYS A 263 16.98 -9.82 17.07
N SER A 264 17.19 -9.62 15.77
CA SER A 264 17.02 -8.30 15.15
C SER A 264 15.57 -7.81 15.23
N LEU A 265 14.60 -8.67 14.90
CA LEU A 265 13.18 -8.35 14.91
C LEU A 265 12.67 -8.07 16.34
N ASP A 266 13.20 -8.77 17.35
CA ASP A 266 12.89 -8.51 18.75
C ASP A 266 13.41 -7.12 19.20
N ILE A 267 14.61 -6.71 18.78
CA ILE A 267 15.13 -5.35 19.02
C ILE A 267 14.24 -4.31 18.35
N LEU A 268 13.70 -4.61 17.16
CA LEU A 268 12.74 -3.75 16.46
C LEU A 268 11.34 -3.79 17.10
N LYS A 269 11.15 -4.60 18.15
CA LYS A 269 9.89 -4.81 18.89
C LYS A 269 8.76 -5.33 18.00
N ILE A 270 9.09 -6.12 17.01
CA ILE A 270 8.16 -6.80 16.12
C ILE A 270 7.99 -8.22 16.63
N ASP A 271 6.77 -8.59 17.01
CA ASP A 271 6.48 -9.91 17.56
C ASP A 271 6.34 -11.00 16.45
N GLU A 272 6.05 -12.22 16.88
CA GLU A 272 5.93 -13.40 16.00
C GLU A 272 4.86 -13.26 14.90
N PHE A 273 3.80 -12.47 15.14
CA PHE A 273 2.75 -12.15 14.18
C PHE A 273 3.06 -10.91 13.33
N GLY A 274 4.19 -10.25 13.55
CA GLY A 274 4.53 -9.00 12.87
C GLY A 274 3.85 -7.76 13.46
N LEU A 275 3.30 -7.85 14.68
CA LEU A 275 2.72 -6.69 15.36
C LEU A 275 3.82 -5.79 15.92
N ASP A 276 3.69 -4.49 15.68
CA ASP A 276 4.56 -3.49 16.29
C ASP A 276 4.03 -3.02 17.66
N THR A 277 4.70 -2.05 18.23
CA THR A 277 4.29 -1.46 19.52
C THR A 277 2.93 -0.78 19.46
N THR A 278 2.59 -0.15 18.33
CA THR A 278 1.32 0.57 18.13
C THR A 278 0.16 -0.43 18.06
N ASP A 279 0.30 -1.51 17.28
CA ASP A 279 -0.72 -2.55 17.18
C ASP A 279 -1.01 -3.21 18.52
N ARG A 280 0.05 -3.58 19.24
CA ARG A 280 -0.10 -4.17 20.58
C ARG A 280 -0.73 -3.20 21.58
N SER A 281 -0.37 -1.91 21.52
CA SER A 281 -0.96 -0.88 22.37
C SER A 281 -2.43 -0.68 22.06
N LEU A 282 -2.83 -0.73 20.76
CA LEU A 282 -4.22 -0.66 20.33
C LEU A 282 -5.05 -1.82 20.90
N LEU A 283 -4.57 -3.05 20.70
CA LEU A 283 -5.26 -4.24 21.22
C LEU A 283 -5.34 -4.24 22.74
N LYS A 284 -4.23 -3.91 23.44
CA LYS A 284 -4.20 -3.81 24.91
C LYS A 284 -5.16 -2.75 25.44
N LEU A 285 -5.19 -1.58 24.82
CA LEU A 285 -6.12 -0.51 25.18
C LEU A 285 -7.57 -1.00 25.15
N ILE A 286 -7.97 -1.66 24.05
CA ILE A 286 -9.35 -2.17 23.91
C ILE A 286 -9.64 -3.24 24.96
N ILE A 287 -8.69 -4.13 25.27
CA ILE A 287 -8.85 -5.18 26.27
C ILE A 287 -8.96 -4.58 27.67
N GLU A 288 -7.99 -3.76 28.07
CA GLU A 288 -7.82 -3.33 29.47
C GLU A 288 -8.79 -2.22 29.88
N LYS A 289 -9.03 -1.25 28.97
CA LYS A 289 -9.88 -0.08 29.29
C LYS A 289 -11.32 -0.22 28.85
N TYR A 290 -11.58 -1.08 27.85
CA TYR A 290 -12.92 -1.20 27.26
C TYR A 290 -13.43 -2.64 27.23
N GLU A 291 -12.92 -3.52 28.10
CA GLU A 291 -13.37 -4.91 28.26
C GLU A 291 -13.45 -5.70 26.95
N GLY A 292 -12.56 -5.39 25.99
CA GLY A 292 -12.52 -6.01 24.66
C GLY A 292 -13.37 -5.36 23.58
N GLY A 293 -14.06 -4.30 23.91
CA GLY A 293 -14.89 -3.53 23.00
C GLY A 293 -16.36 -3.93 22.98
N PRO A 294 -17.19 -3.33 22.11
CA PRO A 294 -16.82 -2.48 20.97
C PRO A 294 -16.45 -1.03 21.33
N VAL A 295 -15.43 -0.47 20.67
CA VAL A 295 -14.95 0.91 20.90
C VAL A 295 -14.88 1.67 19.57
N GLY A 296 -15.30 2.95 19.57
CA GLY A 296 -15.19 3.83 18.42
C GLY A 296 -13.73 4.13 18.06
N ILE A 297 -13.45 4.29 16.77
CA ILE A 297 -12.06 4.51 16.30
C ILE A 297 -11.47 5.83 16.81
N GLU A 298 -12.28 6.88 16.88
CA GLU A 298 -11.86 8.19 17.41
C GLU A 298 -11.42 8.10 18.88
N THR A 299 -12.12 7.28 19.68
CA THR A 299 -11.77 7.02 21.07
C THR A 299 -10.45 6.27 21.18
N ILE A 300 -10.23 5.27 20.31
CA ILE A 300 -8.97 4.53 20.25
C ILE A 300 -7.83 5.47 19.86
N ALA A 301 -8.01 6.25 18.79
CA ALA A 301 -7.03 7.20 18.26
C ALA A 301 -6.58 8.21 19.33
N ALA A 302 -7.54 8.84 19.99
CA ALA A 302 -7.27 9.79 21.08
C ALA A 302 -6.52 9.13 22.25
N ALA A 303 -6.87 7.88 22.60
CA ALA A 303 -6.28 7.20 23.77
C ALA A 303 -4.85 6.70 23.52
N ILE A 304 -4.47 6.35 22.28
CA ILE A 304 -3.10 5.93 21.92
C ILE A 304 -2.25 7.08 21.36
N GLY A 305 -2.86 8.25 21.12
CA GLY A 305 -2.16 9.41 20.56
C GLY A 305 -1.78 9.28 19.07
N GLU A 306 -2.59 8.53 18.30
CA GLU A 306 -2.40 8.33 16.86
C GLU A 306 -3.54 9.01 16.07
N ASP A 307 -3.29 9.28 14.78
CA ASP A 307 -4.32 9.77 13.86
C ASP A 307 -5.31 8.66 13.50
N VAL A 308 -6.60 9.00 13.39
CA VAL A 308 -7.67 8.06 13.00
C VAL A 308 -7.35 7.36 11.68
N ARG A 309 -6.87 8.11 10.69
CA ARG A 309 -6.50 7.55 9.37
C ARG A 309 -5.32 6.56 9.48
N THR A 310 -4.36 6.85 10.36
CA THR A 310 -3.25 5.92 10.60
C THR A 310 -3.77 4.58 11.11
N ILE A 311 -4.74 4.59 12.02
CA ILE A 311 -5.34 3.35 12.52
C ILE A 311 -6.12 2.64 11.42
N GLU A 312 -6.98 3.34 10.67
CA GLU A 312 -7.83 2.75 9.63
C GLU A 312 -7.04 2.22 8.43
N ASP A 313 -6.02 2.95 7.98
CA ASP A 313 -5.33 2.63 6.73
C ASP A 313 -4.10 1.73 6.97
N VAL A 314 -3.54 1.69 8.20
CA VAL A 314 -2.27 1.00 8.48
C VAL A 314 -2.44 -0.15 9.48
N CYS A 315 -3.04 0.09 10.66
CA CYS A 315 -3.10 -0.92 11.72
C CYS A 315 -4.28 -1.88 11.51
N GLU A 316 -5.48 -1.33 11.33
CA GLU A 316 -6.73 -2.09 11.26
C GLU A 316 -6.75 -3.17 10.16
N PRO A 317 -6.31 -2.91 8.90
CA PRO A 317 -6.38 -3.90 7.83
C PRO A 317 -5.66 -5.20 8.15
N PHE A 318 -4.47 -5.10 8.73
CA PHE A 318 -3.70 -6.27 9.13
C PHE A 318 -4.32 -6.98 10.34
N LEU A 319 -4.74 -6.25 11.37
CA LEU A 319 -5.36 -6.83 12.55
C LEU A 319 -6.67 -7.55 12.25
N LEU A 320 -7.47 -7.04 11.29
CA LEU A 320 -8.68 -7.69 10.79
C LEU A 320 -8.34 -8.97 10.02
N GLN A 321 -7.35 -8.91 9.12
CA GLN A 321 -6.90 -10.06 8.35
C GLN A 321 -6.33 -11.16 9.23
N ALA A 322 -5.49 -10.81 10.21
CA ALA A 322 -4.93 -11.74 11.19
C ALA A 322 -5.98 -12.30 12.15
N GLY A 323 -7.23 -11.82 12.04
CA GLY A 323 -8.33 -12.25 12.90
C GLY A 323 -8.17 -11.82 14.36
N LEU A 324 -7.33 -10.85 14.67
CA LEU A 324 -7.08 -10.34 16.02
C LEU A 324 -8.09 -9.27 16.43
N LEU A 325 -8.63 -8.55 15.47
CA LEU A 325 -9.63 -7.50 15.62
C LEU A 325 -10.88 -7.82 14.79
N GLN A 326 -12.03 -7.31 15.21
CA GLN A 326 -13.30 -7.40 14.51
C GLN A 326 -13.92 -6.01 14.36
N ARG A 327 -14.42 -5.67 13.18
CA ARG A 327 -15.19 -4.45 12.93
C ARG A 327 -16.68 -4.73 13.11
N THR A 328 -17.32 -3.98 13.96
CA THR A 328 -18.77 -4.08 14.23
C THR A 328 -19.44 -2.74 13.95
N PRO A 329 -20.77 -2.67 13.78
CA PRO A 329 -21.48 -1.40 13.62
C PRO A 329 -21.29 -0.43 14.81
N ARG A 330 -20.98 -0.97 16.00
CA ARG A 330 -20.75 -0.18 17.23
C ARG A 330 -19.28 0.18 17.46
N GLY A 331 -18.36 -0.29 16.65
CA GLY A 331 -16.93 -0.04 16.79
C GLY A 331 -16.06 -1.30 16.65
N ARG A 332 -14.84 -1.21 17.16
CA ARG A 332 -13.80 -2.26 17.07
C ARG A 332 -13.82 -3.12 18.32
N LYS A 333 -13.72 -4.43 18.12
CA LYS A 333 -13.73 -5.44 19.19
C LYS A 333 -12.54 -6.39 18.99
N VAL A 334 -11.85 -6.71 20.09
CA VAL A 334 -10.77 -7.70 20.06
C VAL A 334 -11.36 -9.11 19.99
N SER A 335 -10.81 -9.95 19.12
CA SER A 335 -11.22 -11.34 18.97
C SER A 335 -10.62 -12.24 20.06
N PRO A 336 -11.15 -13.46 20.27
CA PRO A 336 -10.51 -14.44 21.15
C PRO A 336 -9.06 -14.76 20.78
N ALA A 337 -8.71 -14.69 19.49
CA ALA A 337 -7.32 -14.86 19.01
C ALA A 337 -6.44 -13.70 19.49
N GLY A 338 -6.94 -12.45 19.43
CA GLY A 338 -6.21 -11.28 19.92
C GLY A 338 -5.93 -11.34 21.44
N TYR A 339 -6.89 -11.82 22.23
CA TYR A 339 -6.68 -12.05 23.67
C TYR A 339 -5.57 -13.08 23.91
N ARG A 340 -5.63 -14.24 23.24
CA ARG A 340 -4.62 -15.30 23.39
C ARG A 340 -3.23 -14.83 22.99
N HIS A 341 -3.14 -14.11 21.87
CA HIS A 341 -1.88 -13.57 21.39
C HIS A 341 -1.19 -12.65 22.40
N LEU A 342 -1.96 -11.83 23.09
CA LEU A 342 -1.44 -10.93 24.12
C LEU A 342 -1.31 -11.56 25.51
N GLY A 343 -1.60 -12.87 25.67
CA GLY A 343 -1.51 -13.59 26.92
C GLY A 343 -2.66 -13.34 27.90
N TYR A 344 -3.77 -12.75 27.46
CA TYR A 344 -4.95 -12.56 28.29
C TYR A 344 -5.86 -13.79 28.30
N ASN A 345 -6.45 -14.06 29.47
CA ASN A 345 -7.32 -15.22 29.66
C ASN A 345 -8.68 -14.99 28.97
N THR A 346 -9.11 -15.92 28.13
CA THR A 346 -10.38 -15.85 27.37
C THR A 346 -11.61 -16.30 28.20
N GLY A 347 -11.45 -16.58 29.48
CA GLY A 347 -12.50 -17.16 30.35
C GLY A 347 -13.83 -16.38 30.45
N LYS A 348 -13.86 -15.13 30.01
CA LYS A 348 -15.11 -14.31 29.95
C LYS A 348 -15.93 -14.50 28.66
N PHE A 349 -15.44 -15.18 27.64
CA PHE A 349 -16.14 -15.33 26.36
C PHE A 349 -17.04 -16.58 26.25
N ASN A 350 -16.88 -17.57 27.15
CA ASN A 350 -17.61 -18.83 27.06
C ASN A 350 -19.01 -18.81 27.68
N SER A 351 -19.47 -17.69 28.28
CA SER A 351 -20.76 -17.66 29.00
C SER A 351 -21.96 -17.15 28.18
N ASN A 352 -21.81 -16.67 26.94
CA ASN A 352 -22.92 -16.09 26.19
C ASN A 352 -23.16 -16.68 24.77
N GLN A 353 -22.61 -17.85 24.43
CA GLN A 353 -22.88 -18.56 23.19
C GLN A 353 -23.49 -19.95 23.34
N GLN A 354 -24.01 -20.31 24.50
CA GLN A 354 -24.95 -21.44 24.64
C GLN A 354 -26.34 -20.87 24.86
N THR A 355 -27.08 -20.74 23.79
CA THR A 355 -28.55 -20.84 23.65
C THR A 355 -29.01 -19.96 22.53
N LEU A 356 -29.05 -20.54 21.33
CA LEU A 356 -30.01 -20.25 20.28
C LEU A 356 -29.86 -21.33 19.19
N PHE A 357 -30.38 -22.51 19.54
CA PHE A 357 -31.03 -23.43 18.63
C PHE A 357 -32.09 -24.19 19.45
#